data_f73333e31635010e3eb62ba236b95c04
#
_entry.id   f73333e31635010e3eb62ba236b95c04
#
_cell.length_a   1.000
_cell.length_b   1.000
_cell.length_c   1.000
_cell.angle_alpha   90.00
_cell.angle_beta   90.00
_cell.angle_gamma   90.00
#
_symmetry.space_group_name_H-M   'P 1'
#
loop_
_entity.id
_entity.type
_entity.pdbx_description
1 polymer ?
#
loop_
_entity_poly.entity_id
_entity_poly.type
_entity_poly.pdbx_seq_one_letter_code
_entity_poly.pdbx_strand_id
1 'polypeptide(L)'
;MGYMETYREWCDNQYFSDEARAELASIAGNEAEIEDRFYKNLEFGTGGLRGVIGIGTNRMNIYTVRKATQGLANFIIRENAADRGVAIAYDSRRMSPEFADEAALCLNANGIKAYIFPTLRPTPELSFAVRDLHCIAGIVVTASHNPPEYNGYKVYWEDGAQITAPKDTQIITEVNNVTDFNSVKTMDKDEAKIAGLYNVIGYDLDDRYIAALKKMSINGDLIKKVADDFTIVYTPLHGTGNIPARRVLKELGFKNVYVVPEQEKPDPDFTTLEYPNPEDPKAFTLALKLAKEKNADIILATDPDADRLGVYAKDSKTGEYVSFTGNMSGMLIAEYLLSQRRENGTLHKNGAFVKTIVSTNMADAIAAEYNVKLIEVLTGFKFIGEQIKLFEQNGTYEYEFCLLYTSDA
;
A
#
# COMPACT_ATOMS: atom_id res chain seq x y z
N MET A 1 32.86 2.65 9.05
CA MET A 1 33.12 3.93 8.37
C MET A 1 32.37 5.03 9.11
N GLY A 2 33.00 6.21 9.32
CA GLY A 2 32.31 7.37 9.85
C GLY A 2 31.44 8.01 8.74
N TYR A 3 30.41 8.78 9.11
CA TYR A 3 29.48 9.40 8.13
C TYR A 3 30.21 10.28 7.09
N MET A 4 31.27 11.01 7.49
CA MET A 4 32.07 11.82 6.59
C MET A 4 32.89 11.00 5.59
N GLU A 5 33.29 9.80 5.96
CA GLU A 5 34.03 8.88 5.09
C GLU A 5 33.12 8.30 4.03
N THR A 6 31.90 7.87 4.45
CA THR A 6 30.84 7.40 3.54
C THR A 6 30.37 8.51 2.59
N TYR A 7 30.21 9.75 3.08
CA TYR A 7 29.89 10.90 2.24
C TYR A 7 30.92 11.11 1.13
N ARG A 8 32.25 11.09 1.49
CA ARG A 8 33.32 11.25 0.48
C ARG A 8 33.32 10.10 -0.53
N GLU A 9 33.13 8.87 -0.06
CA GLU A 9 33.01 7.71 -0.95
C GLU A 9 31.89 7.93 -1.98
N TRP A 10 30.73 8.42 -1.57
CA TRP A 10 29.63 8.69 -2.49
C TRP A 10 29.93 9.85 -3.45
N CYS A 11 30.69 10.85 -3.02
CA CYS A 11 31.10 11.94 -3.92
C CYS A 11 32.09 11.47 -5.01
N ASP A 12 32.98 10.52 -4.67
CA ASP A 12 34.09 10.11 -5.56
C ASP A 12 33.75 8.89 -6.43
N ASN A 13 32.79 8.06 -6.01
CA ASN A 13 32.48 6.81 -6.71
C ASN A 13 31.66 7.07 -8.00
N GLN A 14 32.20 6.57 -9.12
CA GLN A 14 31.62 6.70 -10.46
C GLN A 14 30.30 5.89 -10.65
N TYR A 15 29.94 5.03 -9.73
CA TYR A 15 28.64 4.34 -9.69
C TYR A 15 27.49 5.34 -9.54
N PHE A 16 27.68 6.41 -8.80
CA PHE A 16 26.69 7.46 -8.60
C PHE A 16 26.69 8.43 -9.76
N SER A 17 25.52 8.86 -10.23
CA SER A 17 25.38 9.78 -11.36
C SER A 17 25.98 11.16 -11.07
N ASP A 18 26.22 11.94 -12.15
CA ASP A 18 26.72 13.31 -12.03
C ASP A 18 25.77 14.19 -11.22
N GLU A 19 24.44 14.00 -11.39
CA GLU A 19 23.40 14.73 -10.65
C GLU A 19 23.46 14.40 -9.16
N ALA A 20 23.61 13.12 -8.82
CA ALA A 20 23.73 12.69 -7.42
C ALA A 20 24.98 13.30 -6.76
N ARG A 21 26.12 13.27 -7.46
CA ARG A 21 27.35 13.89 -6.96
C ARG A 21 27.25 15.41 -6.87
N ALA A 22 26.55 16.06 -7.79
CA ALA A 22 26.28 17.50 -7.74
C ALA A 22 25.38 17.87 -6.54
N GLU A 23 24.34 17.07 -6.24
CA GLU A 23 23.53 17.25 -5.03
C GLU A 23 24.38 17.14 -3.77
N LEU A 24 25.25 16.13 -3.68
CA LEU A 24 26.16 15.97 -2.55
C LEU A 24 27.17 17.13 -2.43
N ALA A 25 27.71 17.61 -3.54
CA ALA A 25 28.60 18.76 -3.55
C ALA A 25 27.91 20.04 -3.04
N SER A 26 26.59 20.18 -3.26
CA SER A 26 25.83 21.35 -2.78
C SER A 26 25.73 21.44 -1.26
N ILE A 27 25.90 20.34 -0.54
CA ILE A 27 25.86 20.26 0.93
C ILE A 27 27.25 20.17 1.58
N ALA A 28 28.34 20.27 0.81
CA ALA A 28 29.71 20.06 1.28
C ALA A 28 30.12 20.90 2.51
N GLY A 29 29.49 22.06 2.72
CA GLY A 29 29.75 22.94 3.87
C GLY A 29 28.75 22.76 5.03
N ASN A 30 27.78 21.87 4.91
CA ASN A 30 26.73 21.65 5.91
C ASN A 30 26.90 20.30 6.61
N GLU A 31 27.72 20.30 7.68
CA GLU A 31 28.05 19.07 8.41
C GLU A 31 26.80 18.38 9.00
N ALA A 32 25.83 19.14 9.51
CA ALA A 32 24.60 18.58 10.07
C ALA A 32 23.77 17.83 9.02
N GLU A 33 23.68 18.38 7.80
CA GLU A 33 22.97 17.73 6.68
C GLU A 33 23.74 16.49 6.20
N ILE A 34 25.07 16.54 6.15
CA ILE A 34 25.91 15.39 5.80
C ILE A 34 25.72 14.28 6.84
N GLU A 35 25.78 14.61 8.13
CA GLU A 35 25.57 13.65 9.20
C GLU A 35 24.19 13.01 9.08
N ASP A 36 23.12 13.79 8.95
CA ASP A 36 21.73 13.27 8.84
C ASP A 36 21.55 12.33 7.64
N ARG A 37 22.22 12.59 6.52
CA ARG A 37 22.15 11.76 5.32
C ARG A 37 23.00 10.49 5.38
N PHE A 38 24.06 10.45 6.21
CA PHE A 38 25.08 9.40 6.16
C PHE A 38 25.40 8.73 7.52
N TYR A 39 24.78 9.16 8.65
CA TYR A 39 25.10 8.59 9.98
C TYR A 39 24.71 7.10 10.08
N LYS A 40 23.80 6.63 9.25
CA LYS A 40 23.41 5.22 9.13
C LYS A 40 22.94 4.89 7.72
N ASN A 41 22.75 3.61 7.44
CA ASN A 41 21.99 3.17 6.28
C ASN A 41 20.49 3.30 6.58
N LEU A 42 19.67 3.60 5.55
CA LEU A 42 18.23 3.50 5.63
C LEU A 42 17.88 2.05 6.00
N GLU A 43 17.22 1.89 7.13
CA GLU A 43 16.91 0.57 7.64
C GLU A 43 15.81 -0.10 6.80
N PHE A 44 16.11 -1.31 6.33
CA PHE A 44 15.09 -2.20 5.84
C PHE A 44 14.36 -2.75 7.07
N GLY A 45 13.32 -2.02 7.51
CA GLY A 45 12.51 -2.43 8.65
C GLY A 45 11.71 -3.70 8.36
N THR A 46 10.83 -4.06 9.27
CA THR A 46 10.05 -5.31 9.23
C THR A 46 9.14 -5.51 8.00
N GLY A 47 9.37 -4.81 6.91
CA GLY A 47 8.55 -4.96 5.69
C GLY A 47 8.99 -4.07 4.55
N GLY A 48 10.12 -3.35 4.68
CA GLY A 48 10.63 -2.49 3.61
C GLY A 48 11.37 -1.25 4.10
N LEU A 49 11.66 -0.34 3.18
CA LEU A 49 12.30 0.94 3.44
C LEU A 49 11.24 2.05 3.60
N ARG A 50 11.54 3.06 4.40
CA ARG A 50 10.81 4.33 4.44
C ARG A 50 11.75 5.45 4.88
N GLY A 51 11.75 6.57 4.16
CA GLY A 51 12.59 7.71 4.48
C GLY A 51 12.31 8.93 3.61
N VAL A 52 12.98 10.02 3.92
CA VAL A 52 12.98 11.24 3.13
C VAL A 52 13.70 10.99 1.80
N ILE A 53 13.14 11.53 0.71
CA ILE A 53 13.74 11.47 -0.63
C ILE A 53 14.99 12.35 -0.67
N GLY A 54 16.09 11.86 -1.23
CA GLY A 54 17.35 12.59 -1.41
C GLY A 54 18.55 11.65 -1.54
N ILE A 55 19.71 12.20 -1.86
CA ILE A 55 20.94 11.42 -1.99
C ILE A 55 21.60 11.23 -0.62
N GLY A 56 21.97 9.98 -0.33
CA GLY A 56 22.61 9.55 0.91
C GLY A 56 22.17 8.15 1.33
N THR A 57 22.92 7.54 2.26
CA THR A 57 22.62 6.18 2.74
C THR A 57 21.38 6.11 3.62
N ASN A 58 21.02 7.22 4.29
CA ASN A 58 19.81 7.35 5.13
C ASN A 58 18.69 8.10 4.40
N ARG A 59 18.58 7.92 3.09
CA ARG A 59 17.58 8.56 2.22
C ARG A 59 16.99 7.56 1.25
N MET A 60 15.73 7.84 0.82
CA MET A 60 15.12 7.15 -0.31
C MET A 60 15.67 7.74 -1.62
N ASN A 61 16.35 6.93 -2.38
CA ASN A 61 16.88 7.24 -3.70
C ASN A 61 17.00 5.97 -4.54
N ILE A 62 17.34 6.12 -5.82
CA ILE A 62 17.48 4.99 -6.75
C ILE A 62 18.53 3.97 -6.27
N TYR A 63 19.59 4.42 -5.60
CA TYR A 63 20.68 3.55 -5.15
C TYR A 63 20.26 2.70 -3.95
N THR A 64 19.56 3.29 -2.97
CA THR A 64 19.04 2.56 -1.81
C THR A 64 17.94 1.58 -2.22
N VAL A 65 17.10 1.96 -3.21
CA VAL A 65 16.09 1.06 -3.81
C VAL A 65 16.77 -0.10 -4.56
N ARG A 66 17.75 0.17 -5.42
CA ARG A 66 18.53 -0.86 -6.12
C ARG A 66 19.20 -1.83 -5.15
N LYS A 67 19.84 -1.30 -4.09
CA LYS A 67 20.48 -2.12 -3.04
C LYS A 67 19.46 -3.05 -2.36
N ALA A 68 18.31 -2.53 -1.94
CA ALA A 68 17.25 -3.32 -1.33
C ALA A 68 16.73 -4.40 -2.29
N THR A 69 16.55 -4.03 -3.56
CA THR A 69 16.07 -4.94 -4.60
C THR A 69 17.11 -6.01 -4.95
N GLN A 70 18.41 -5.67 -4.94
CA GLN A 70 19.47 -6.67 -5.12
C GLN A 70 19.46 -7.71 -4.00
N GLY A 71 19.28 -7.28 -2.74
CA GLY A 71 19.13 -8.20 -1.61
C GLY A 71 17.88 -9.09 -1.74
N LEU A 72 16.75 -8.51 -2.14
CA LEU A 72 15.53 -9.28 -2.44
C LEU A 72 15.76 -10.29 -3.58
N ALA A 73 16.44 -9.88 -4.66
CA ALA A 73 16.76 -10.76 -5.79
C ALA A 73 17.65 -11.92 -5.35
N ASN A 74 18.68 -11.65 -4.55
CA ASN A 74 19.56 -12.70 -4.00
C ASN A 74 18.76 -13.73 -3.19
N PHE A 75 17.83 -13.24 -2.35
CA PHE A 75 16.96 -14.11 -1.56
C PHE A 75 16.05 -14.97 -2.45
N ILE A 76 15.38 -14.37 -3.45
CA ILE A 76 14.50 -15.08 -4.41
C ILE A 76 15.27 -16.17 -5.17
N ILE A 77 16.49 -15.88 -5.61
CA ILE A 77 17.36 -16.86 -6.30
C ILE A 77 17.73 -18.00 -5.37
N ARG A 78 18.08 -17.71 -4.12
CA ARG A 78 18.40 -18.73 -3.11
C ARG A 78 17.21 -19.64 -2.82
N GLU A 79 15.98 -19.12 -2.86
CA GLU A 79 14.74 -19.91 -2.72
C GLU A 79 14.37 -20.68 -3.99
N ASN A 80 15.17 -20.60 -5.08
CA ASN A 80 14.89 -21.20 -6.40
C ASN A 80 13.55 -20.78 -7.01
N ALA A 81 13.15 -19.51 -6.83
CA ALA A 81 11.84 -18.99 -7.21
C ALA A 81 11.91 -17.86 -8.26
N ALA A 82 13.05 -17.69 -8.92
CA ALA A 82 13.28 -16.61 -9.89
C ALA A 82 12.34 -16.64 -11.11
N ASP A 83 11.86 -17.82 -11.48
CA ASP A 83 10.93 -18.04 -12.61
C ASP A 83 9.52 -17.49 -12.37
N ARG A 84 9.12 -17.34 -11.10
CA ARG A 84 7.79 -16.85 -10.70
C ARG A 84 7.61 -15.36 -10.89
N GLY A 85 8.70 -14.59 -10.82
CA GLY A 85 8.68 -13.14 -10.99
C GLY A 85 8.13 -12.36 -9.80
N VAL A 86 8.13 -11.01 -9.94
CA VAL A 86 7.74 -10.04 -8.91
C VAL A 86 6.76 -9.02 -9.49
N ALA A 87 5.62 -8.80 -8.82
CA ALA A 87 4.68 -7.75 -9.18
C ALA A 87 5.08 -6.42 -8.54
N ILE A 88 4.90 -5.28 -9.26
CA ILE A 88 5.34 -3.96 -8.79
C ILE A 88 4.24 -2.93 -9.02
N ALA A 89 3.81 -2.26 -7.94
CA ALA A 89 2.91 -1.12 -7.97
C ALA A 89 3.54 0.10 -7.29
N TYR A 90 2.97 1.27 -7.54
CA TYR A 90 3.43 2.53 -6.99
C TYR A 90 2.29 3.54 -6.85
N ASP A 91 2.48 4.50 -5.95
CA ASP A 91 1.53 5.58 -5.69
C ASP A 91 1.87 6.87 -6.47
N SER A 92 1.23 7.98 -6.11
CA SER A 92 1.37 9.28 -6.76
C SER A 92 2.57 10.10 -6.31
N ARG A 93 3.36 9.63 -5.33
CA ARG A 93 4.48 10.38 -4.74
C ARG A 93 5.60 10.65 -5.73
N ARG A 94 6.39 11.69 -5.43
CA ARG A 94 7.63 11.97 -6.16
C ARG A 94 8.51 10.72 -6.21
N MET A 95 9.14 10.47 -7.33
CA MET A 95 10.04 9.35 -7.58
C MET A 95 9.41 7.95 -7.48
N SER A 96 8.10 7.82 -7.23
CA SER A 96 7.48 6.48 -7.14
C SER A 96 7.56 5.70 -8.44
N PRO A 97 7.29 6.28 -9.63
CA PRO A 97 7.48 5.59 -10.91
C PRO A 97 8.95 5.20 -11.17
N GLU A 98 9.87 6.12 -10.87
CA GLU A 98 11.32 5.90 -11.08
C GLU A 98 11.84 4.80 -10.17
N PHE A 99 11.45 4.80 -8.89
CA PHE A 99 11.85 3.75 -7.94
C PHE A 99 11.25 2.38 -8.32
N ALA A 100 10.02 2.36 -8.85
CA ALA A 100 9.40 1.14 -9.35
C ALA A 100 10.14 0.59 -10.59
N ASP A 101 10.51 1.46 -11.53
CA ASP A 101 11.31 1.09 -12.69
C ASP A 101 12.69 0.56 -12.28
N GLU A 102 13.38 1.24 -11.37
CA GLU A 102 14.69 0.83 -10.87
C GLU A 102 14.66 -0.53 -10.16
N ALA A 103 13.60 -0.80 -9.39
CA ALA A 103 13.37 -2.10 -8.80
C ALA A 103 13.16 -3.17 -9.89
N ALA A 104 12.33 -2.89 -10.90
CA ALA A 104 12.10 -3.81 -12.01
C ALA A 104 13.41 -4.13 -12.77
N LEU A 105 14.19 -3.12 -13.11
CA LEU A 105 15.44 -3.28 -13.88
C LEU A 105 16.54 -4.00 -13.07
N CYS A 106 16.57 -3.81 -11.75
CA CYS A 106 17.45 -4.57 -10.86
C CYS A 106 17.05 -6.06 -10.81
N LEU A 107 15.75 -6.37 -10.69
CA LEU A 107 15.24 -7.75 -10.76
C LEU A 107 15.58 -8.39 -12.10
N ASN A 108 15.33 -7.66 -13.20
CA ASN A 108 15.57 -8.15 -14.55
C ASN A 108 17.06 -8.48 -14.79
N ALA A 109 17.98 -7.63 -14.34
CA ALA A 109 19.42 -7.88 -14.41
C ALA A 109 19.88 -9.12 -13.62
N ASN A 110 19.06 -9.60 -12.67
CA ASN A 110 19.23 -10.83 -11.94
C ASN A 110 18.43 -12.02 -12.51
N GLY A 111 17.85 -11.87 -13.71
CA GLY A 111 17.09 -12.92 -14.41
C GLY A 111 15.68 -13.14 -13.87
N ILE A 112 15.19 -12.24 -13.02
CA ILE A 112 13.83 -12.32 -12.41
C ILE A 112 12.88 -11.46 -13.23
N LYS A 113 11.74 -12.00 -13.65
CA LYS A 113 10.68 -11.24 -14.32
C LYS A 113 10.07 -10.21 -13.39
N ALA A 114 9.89 -9.00 -13.89
CA ALA A 114 9.09 -7.97 -13.24
C ALA A 114 7.76 -7.78 -13.98
N TYR A 115 6.67 -7.72 -13.21
CA TYR A 115 5.32 -7.41 -13.68
C TYR A 115 4.93 -6.06 -13.08
N ILE A 116 5.05 -4.98 -13.88
CA ILE A 116 4.87 -3.61 -13.40
C ILE A 116 3.57 -3.02 -13.93
N PHE A 117 2.82 -2.32 -13.08
CA PHE A 117 1.65 -1.58 -13.51
C PHE A 117 2.03 -0.36 -14.36
N PRO A 118 1.28 -0.05 -15.43
CA PRO A 118 1.61 1.05 -16.35
C PRO A 118 1.42 2.44 -15.73
N THR A 119 0.58 2.52 -14.70
CA THR A 119 0.29 3.73 -13.92
C THR A 119 0.09 3.35 -12.46
N LEU A 120 -0.06 4.33 -11.59
CA LEU A 120 -0.27 4.10 -10.16
C LEU A 120 -1.42 3.12 -9.88
N ARG A 121 -1.23 2.21 -8.92
CA ARG A 121 -2.22 1.23 -8.45
C ARG A 121 -2.16 1.09 -6.94
N PRO A 122 -3.32 0.79 -6.31
CA PRO A 122 -3.41 0.67 -4.87
C PRO A 122 -2.67 -0.56 -4.31
N THR A 123 -2.23 -0.43 -3.06
CA THR A 123 -1.60 -1.52 -2.31
C THR A 123 -2.44 -2.81 -2.29
N PRO A 124 -3.78 -2.79 -2.09
CA PRO A 124 -4.58 -4.01 -2.16
C PRO A 124 -4.65 -4.63 -3.56
N GLU A 125 -4.51 -3.85 -4.63
CA GLU A 125 -4.45 -4.40 -5.98
C GLU A 125 -3.10 -5.07 -6.27
N LEU A 126 -1.99 -4.59 -5.69
CA LEU A 126 -0.73 -5.32 -5.73
C LEU A 126 -0.85 -6.66 -5.01
N SER A 127 -1.42 -6.69 -3.80
CA SER A 127 -1.66 -7.94 -3.06
C SER A 127 -2.44 -8.95 -3.90
N PHE A 128 -3.48 -8.48 -4.58
CA PHE A 128 -4.23 -9.30 -5.54
C PHE A 128 -3.38 -9.76 -6.71
N ALA A 129 -2.57 -8.89 -7.32
CA ALA A 129 -1.70 -9.21 -8.45
C ALA A 129 -0.68 -10.29 -8.11
N VAL A 130 -0.06 -10.24 -6.92
CA VAL A 130 0.88 -11.25 -6.46
C VAL A 130 0.25 -12.64 -6.47
N ARG A 131 -0.99 -12.76 -5.97
CA ARG A 131 -1.71 -14.04 -5.91
C ARG A 131 -2.24 -14.46 -7.28
N ASP A 132 -2.82 -13.55 -8.05
CA ASP A 132 -3.45 -13.82 -9.35
C ASP A 132 -2.42 -14.22 -10.43
N LEU A 133 -1.24 -13.58 -10.42
CA LEU A 133 -0.13 -13.89 -11.32
C LEU A 133 0.80 -14.98 -10.78
N HIS A 134 0.55 -15.52 -9.58
CA HIS A 134 1.40 -16.49 -8.88
C HIS A 134 2.86 -16.02 -8.71
N CYS A 135 3.06 -14.72 -8.52
CA CYS A 135 4.36 -14.15 -8.26
C CYS A 135 4.94 -14.65 -6.93
N ILE A 136 6.29 -14.74 -6.83
CA ILE A 136 6.94 -15.07 -5.56
C ILE A 136 6.91 -13.92 -4.58
N ALA A 137 6.91 -12.67 -5.07
CA ALA A 137 6.91 -11.48 -4.26
C ALA A 137 6.17 -10.32 -4.96
N GLY A 138 5.90 -9.27 -4.19
CA GLY A 138 5.41 -8.00 -4.68
C GLY A 138 6.17 -6.83 -4.06
N ILE A 139 6.20 -5.71 -4.76
CA ILE A 139 6.79 -4.46 -4.30
C ILE A 139 5.75 -3.35 -4.46
N VAL A 140 5.53 -2.57 -3.40
CA VAL A 140 4.79 -1.30 -3.49
C VAL A 140 5.71 -0.15 -3.15
N VAL A 141 5.85 0.79 -4.08
CA VAL A 141 6.58 2.04 -3.84
C VAL A 141 5.59 3.09 -3.34
N THR A 142 5.60 3.32 -2.03
CA THR A 142 4.70 4.23 -1.33
C THR A 142 5.19 4.55 0.08
N ALA A 143 4.88 5.74 0.58
CA ALA A 143 4.97 6.06 2.00
C ALA A 143 3.58 6.24 2.64
N SER A 144 2.51 5.68 2.03
CA SER A 144 1.13 5.76 2.53
C SER A 144 0.73 7.23 2.76
N HIS A 145 0.34 7.60 3.96
CA HIS A 145 -0.14 8.93 4.34
C HIS A 145 0.95 9.87 4.89
N ASN A 146 2.24 9.50 4.81
CA ASN A 146 3.33 10.37 5.26
C ASN A 146 3.39 11.70 4.45
N PRO A 147 4.05 12.74 4.96
CA PRO A 147 4.31 13.98 4.24
C PRO A 147 4.94 13.79 2.84
N PRO A 148 4.84 14.77 1.92
CA PRO A 148 5.24 14.60 0.51
C PRO A 148 6.73 14.36 0.29
N GLU A 149 7.60 14.77 1.22
CA GLU A 149 9.05 14.54 1.16
C GLU A 149 9.45 13.08 1.41
N TYR A 150 8.53 12.23 1.90
CA TYR A 150 8.80 10.82 2.15
C TYR A 150 8.41 9.94 0.97
N ASN A 151 9.18 8.85 0.79
CA ASN A 151 8.76 7.71 0.01
C ASN A 151 9.15 6.41 0.73
N GLY A 152 8.71 5.27 0.19
CA GLY A 152 8.99 3.97 0.78
C GLY A 152 8.97 2.85 -0.27
N TYR A 153 9.39 1.67 0.18
CA TYR A 153 9.49 0.47 -0.63
C TYR A 153 9.06 -0.70 0.26
N LYS A 154 7.82 -1.19 0.09
CA LYS A 154 7.25 -2.28 0.88
C LYS A 154 7.37 -3.59 0.10
N VAL A 155 7.74 -4.69 0.78
CA VAL A 155 7.85 -6.02 0.18
C VAL A 155 6.72 -6.93 0.66
N TYR A 156 6.11 -7.61 -0.28
CA TYR A 156 5.05 -8.61 -0.11
C TYR A 156 5.56 -9.98 -0.57
N TRP A 157 4.99 -11.06 -0.06
CA TRP A 157 5.36 -12.41 -0.46
C TRP A 157 4.25 -13.09 -1.27
N GLU A 158 4.44 -14.35 -1.63
CA GLU A 158 3.54 -15.13 -2.51
C GLU A 158 2.08 -15.23 -2.04
N ASP A 159 1.84 -15.05 -0.74
CA ASP A 159 0.51 -15.00 -0.13
C ASP A 159 -0.20 -13.65 -0.32
N GLY A 160 0.45 -12.67 -0.92
CA GLY A 160 -0.07 -11.31 -1.09
C GLY A 160 -0.02 -10.48 0.18
N ALA A 161 0.57 -10.98 1.27
CA ALA A 161 0.77 -10.24 2.51
C ALA A 161 2.19 -9.64 2.58
N GLN A 162 2.34 -8.55 3.32
CA GLN A 162 3.65 -7.99 3.61
C GLN A 162 4.49 -8.99 4.43
N ILE A 163 5.78 -9.09 4.12
CA ILE A 163 6.68 -10.08 4.73
C ILE A 163 6.70 -10.01 6.25
N THR A 164 6.76 -11.21 6.89
CA THR A 164 6.92 -11.42 8.33
C THR A 164 8.12 -12.32 8.62
N ALA A 165 8.45 -12.49 9.92
CA ALA A 165 9.49 -13.41 10.33
C ALA A 165 9.15 -14.88 9.89
N PRO A 166 10.16 -15.66 9.49
CA PRO A 166 11.59 -15.33 9.45
C PRO A 166 12.05 -14.67 8.14
N LYS A 167 11.15 -14.52 7.14
CA LYS A 167 11.52 -14.04 5.80
C LYS A 167 12.02 -12.59 5.80
N ASP A 168 11.39 -11.73 6.60
CA ASP A 168 11.84 -10.33 6.76
C ASP A 168 13.31 -10.27 7.18
N THR A 169 13.69 -11.02 8.22
CA THR A 169 15.08 -11.09 8.73
C THR A 169 16.05 -11.69 7.70
N GLN A 170 15.59 -12.69 6.94
CA GLN A 170 16.41 -13.31 5.89
C GLN A 170 16.66 -12.35 4.72
N ILE A 171 15.63 -11.60 4.28
CA ILE A 171 15.75 -10.58 3.24
C ILE A 171 16.63 -9.42 3.72
N ILE A 172 16.42 -8.94 4.96
CA ILE A 172 17.27 -7.90 5.58
C ILE A 172 18.73 -8.33 5.56
N THR A 173 19.01 -9.59 5.88
CA THR A 173 20.37 -10.14 5.86
C THR A 173 20.98 -10.03 4.46
N GLU A 174 20.25 -10.41 3.42
CA GLU A 174 20.72 -10.32 2.03
C GLU A 174 20.93 -8.86 1.61
N VAL A 175 20.05 -7.93 2.02
CA VAL A 175 20.21 -6.49 1.76
C VAL A 175 21.47 -5.95 2.43
N ASN A 176 21.73 -6.35 3.68
CA ASN A 176 22.92 -5.93 4.43
C ASN A 176 24.22 -6.53 3.88
N ASN A 177 24.16 -7.71 3.26
CA ASN A 177 25.30 -8.33 2.58
C ASN A 177 25.70 -7.60 1.29
N VAL A 178 24.86 -6.75 0.73
CA VAL A 178 25.20 -5.86 -0.39
C VAL A 178 25.99 -4.67 0.17
N THR A 179 27.28 -4.83 0.34
CA THR A 179 28.19 -3.80 0.92
C THR A 179 28.84 -2.90 -0.13
N ASP A 180 28.97 -3.39 -1.37
CA ASP A 180 29.53 -2.63 -2.51
C ASP A 180 28.43 -2.33 -3.53
N PHE A 181 28.16 -1.05 -3.75
CA PHE A 181 27.17 -0.61 -4.75
C PHE A 181 27.53 -1.02 -6.16
N ASN A 182 28.83 -1.19 -6.50
CA ASN A 182 29.23 -1.67 -7.82
C ASN A 182 28.82 -3.13 -8.08
N SER A 183 28.47 -3.90 -7.05
CA SER A 183 27.94 -5.25 -7.18
C SER A 183 26.43 -5.30 -7.48
N VAL A 184 25.74 -4.17 -7.36
CA VAL A 184 24.30 -4.06 -7.64
C VAL A 184 24.08 -4.08 -9.14
N LYS A 185 23.30 -5.05 -9.61
CA LYS A 185 23.03 -5.21 -11.03
C LYS A 185 21.84 -4.37 -11.45
N THR A 186 21.92 -3.80 -12.63
CA THR A 186 20.81 -3.17 -13.34
C THR A 186 20.99 -3.40 -14.83
N MET A 187 19.94 -3.21 -15.63
CA MET A 187 20.02 -3.32 -17.08
C MET A 187 19.17 -2.24 -17.75
N ASP A 188 19.38 -2.08 -19.05
CA ASP A 188 18.58 -1.17 -19.85
C ASP A 188 17.13 -1.65 -19.98
N LYS A 189 16.18 -0.72 -19.96
CA LYS A 189 14.75 -1.02 -19.99
C LYS A 189 14.30 -1.66 -21.30
N ASP A 190 14.85 -1.25 -22.43
CA ASP A 190 14.48 -1.81 -23.72
C ASP A 190 15.10 -3.20 -23.90
N GLU A 191 16.34 -3.40 -23.44
CA GLU A 191 16.94 -4.74 -23.35
C GLU A 191 16.10 -5.67 -22.49
N ALA A 192 15.63 -5.22 -21.31
CA ALA A 192 14.78 -5.99 -20.42
C ALA A 192 13.44 -6.38 -21.05
N LYS A 193 12.82 -5.47 -21.82
CA LYS A 193 11.60 -5.76 -22.61
C LYS A 193 11.84 -6.78 -23.69
N ILE A 194 12.93 -6.63 -24.47
CA ILE A 194 13.32 -7.57 -25.54
C ILE A 194 13.58 -8.96 -24.97
N ALA A 195 14.19 -9.04 -23.78
CA ALA A 195 14.44 -10.30 -23.08
C ALA A 195 13.16 -10.92 -22.45
N GLY A 196 12.01 -10.22 -22.48
CA GLY A 196 10.77 -10.66 -21.86
C GLY A 196 10.79 -10.68 -20.33
N LEU A 197 11.71 -9.90 -19.74
CA LEU A 197 11.86 -9.79 -18.29
C LEU A 197 11.07 -8.61 -17.72
N TYR A 198 10.93 -7.50 -18.46
CA TYR A 198 10.13 -6.34 -18.08
C TYR A 198 8.74 -6.44 -18.71
N ASN A 199 7.73 -6.77 -17.91
CA ASN A 199 6.38 -7.01 -18.38
C ASN A 199 5.42 -5.95 -17.80
N VAL A 200 4.72 -5.23 -18.68
CA VAL A 200 3.68 -4.28 -18.26
C VAL A 200 2.39 -5.07 -18.02
N ILE A 201 1.80 -4.92 -16.84
CA ILE A 201 0.52 -5.53 -16.49
C ILE A 201 -0.59 -4.85 -17.27
N GLY A 202 -1.45 -5.65 -17.92
CA GLY A 202 -2.57 -5.15 -18.70
C GLY A 202 -3.80 -4.83 -17.85
N TYR A 203 -4.77 -4.14 -18.47
CA TYR A 203 -6.05 -3.80 -17.85
C TYR A 203 -6.92 -5.03 -17.53
N ASP A 204 -6.61 -6.19 -18.09
CA ASP A 204 -7.26 -7.46 -17.76
C ASP A 204 -7.09 -7.85 -16.28
N LEU A 205 -5.98 -7.48 -15.65
CA LEU A 205 -5.79 -7.67 -14.21
C LEU A 205 -6.71 -6.72 -13.42
N ASP A 206 -6.80 -5.45 -13.82
CA ASP A 206 -7.76 -4.50 -13.21
C ASP A 206 -9.20 -5.06 -13.30
N ASP A 207 -9.57 -5.66 -14.44
CA ASP A 207 -10.89 -6.28 -14.62
C ASP A 207 -11.15 -7.43 -13.64
N ARG A 208 -10.14 -8.30 -13.45
CA ARG A 208 -10.23 -9.41 -12.48
C ARG A 208 -10.30 -8.90 -11.04
N TYR A 209 -9.52 -7.86 -10.71
CA TYR A 209 -9.55 -7.22 -9.39
C TYR A 209 -10.93 -6.62 -9.10
N ILE A 210 -11.47 -5.81 -10.00
CA ILE A 210 -12.82 -5.23 -9.86
C ILE A 210 -13.89 -6.33 -9.75
N ALA A 211 -13.78 -7.40 -10.54
CA ALA A 211 -14.69 -8.54 -10.44
C ALA A 211 -14.61 -9.22 -9.06
N ALA A 212 -13.42 -9.32 -8.46
CA ALA A 212 -13.23 -9.83 -7.10
C ALA A 212 -13.87 -8.90 -6.06
N LEU A 213 -13.66 -7.58 -6.16
CA LEU A 213 -14.28 -6.60 -5.26
C LEU A 213 -15.81 -6.65 -5.31
N LYS A 214 -16.42 -6.79 -6.50
CA LYS A 214 -17.87 -6.88 -6.65
C LYS A 214 -18.46 -8.12 -5.95
N LYS A 215 -17.71 -9.21 -5.86
CA LYS A 215 -18.14 -10.43 -5.15
C LYS A 215 -18.21 -10.23 -3.64
N MET A 216 -17.53 -9.21 -3.10
CA MET A 216 -17.59 -8.88 -1.66
C MET A 216 -18.90 -8.20 -1.28
N SER A 217 -19.69 -7.72 -2.26
CA SER A 217 -21.02 -7.12 -2.02
C SER A 217 -22.03 -8.21 -1.70
N ILE A 218 -22.57 -8.20 -0.47
CA ILE A 218 -23.51 -9.23 0.00
C ILE A 218 -24.93 -8.97 -0.52
N ASN A 219 -25.41 -7.72 -0.45
CA ASN A 219 -26.80 -7.35 -0.73
C ASN A 219 -26.95 -6.54 -2.04
N GLY A 220 -26.55 -7.13 -3.17
CA GLY A 220 -26.64 -6.47 -4.47
C GLY A 220 -28.05 -5.98 -4.85
N ASP A 221 -29.10 -6.64 -4.38
CA ASP A 221 -30.49 -6.21 -4.63
C ASP A 221 -30.89 -4.98 -3.79
N LEU A 222 -30.31 -4.80 -2.61
CA LEU A 222 -30.48 -3.57 -1.85
C LEU A 222 -29.79 -2.39 -2.56
N ILE A 223 -28.58 -2.59 -3.06
CA ILE A 223 -27.87 -1.58 -3.83
C ILE A 223 -28.71 -1.13 -5.02
N LYS A 224 -29.26 -2.05 -5.81
CA LYS A 224 -30.13 -1.72 -6.94
C LYS A 224 -31.34 -0.85 -6.58
N LYS A 225 -31.87 -0.99 -5.36
CA LYS A 225 -33.02 -0.19 -4.90
C LYS A 225 -32.66 1.23 -4.53
N VAL A 226 -31.43 1.47 -4.06
CA VAL A 226 -31.01 2.77 -3.50
C VAL A 226 -30.01 3.52 -4.40
N ALA A 227 -29.33 2.83 -5.32
CA ALA A 227 -28.22 3.37 -6.08
C ALA A 227 -28.55 4.58 -6.97
N ASP A 228 -29.83 4.73 -7.36
CA ASP A 228 -30.30 5.85 -8.19
C ASP A 228 -30.39 7.16 -7.38
N ASP A 229 -30.72 7.06 -6.10
CA ASP A 229 -30.97 8.22 -5.23
C ASP A 229 -29.82 8.48 -4.26
N PHE A 230 -29.02 7.44 -3.93
CA PHE A 230 -27.93 7.54 -2.96
C PHE A 230 -26.74 8.31 -3.54
N THR A 231 -26.37 9.39 -2.86
CA THR A 231 -25.32 10.31 -3.32
C THR A 231 -24.04 10.13 -2.52
N ILE A 232 -22.94 9.88 -3.22
CA ILE A 232 -21.60 9.68 -2.66
C ILE A 232 -20.69 10.80 -3.11
N VAL A 233 -19.97 11.43 -2.17
CA VAL A 233 -18.79 12.23 -2.46
C VAL A 233 -17.56 11.39 -2.13
N TYR A 234 -16.62 11.36 -3.06
CA TYR A 234 -15.38 10.61 -2.91
C TYR A 234 -14.16 11.51 -3.13
N THR A 235 -13.15 11.33 -2.31
CA THR A 235 -11.81 11.90 -2.56
C THR A 235 -10.73 10.83 -2.47
N PRO A 236 -9.90 10.69 -3.53
CA PRO A 236 -8.74 9.82 -3.52
C PRO A 236 -7.53 10.45 -2.81
N LEU A 237 -7.63 11.68 -2.29
CA LEU A 237 -6.51 12.46 -1.75
C LEU A 237 -5.28 12.42 -2.67
N HIS A 238 -5.48 12.66 -3.97
CA HIS A 238 -4.48 12.59 -5.04
C HIS A 238 -3.89 11.19 -5.29
N GLY A 239 -4.47 10.13 -4.71
CA GLY A 239 -3.91 8.79 -4.68
C GLY A 239 -4.48 7.80 -5.68
N THR A 240 -4.06 6.56 -5.49
CA THR A 240 -4.31 5.39 -6.36
C THR A 240 -5.76 4.92 -6.37
N GLY A 241 -6.54 5.26 -5.33
CA GLY A 241 -7.93 4.84 -5.19
C GLY A 241 -8.88 5.44 -6.24
N ASN A 242 -8.48 6.53 -6.93
CA ASN A 242 -9.36 7.27 -7.85
C ASN A 242 -10.06 6.35 -8.88
N ILE A 243 -9.29 5.58 -9.63
CA ILE A 243 -9.83 4.74 -10.70
C ILE A 243 -10.60 3.53 -10.14
N PRO A 244 -10.02 2.67 -9.28
CA PRO A 244 -10.70 1.45 -8.85
C PRO A 244 -11.92 1.71 -7.95
N ALA A 245 -11.88 2.68 -7.03
CA ALA A 245 -13.03 3.00 -6.19
C ALA A 245 -14.22 3.52 -7.02
N ARG A 246 -13.97 4.45 -7.94
CA ARG A 246 -15.02 4.95 -8.83
C ARG A 246 -15.58 3.86 -9.75
N ARG A 247 -14.70 3.02 -10.25
CA ARG A 247 -15.08 1.93 -11.13
C ARG A 247 -15.97 0.92 -10.41
N VAL A 248 -15.59 0.46 -9.22
CA VAL A 248 -16.40 -0.50 -8.47
C VAL A 248 -17.75 0.09 -8.06
N LEU A 249 -17.81 1.34 -7.60
CA LEU A 249 -19.06 2.02 -7.26
C LEU A 249 -19.99 2.12 -8.48
N LYS A 250 -19.46 2.53 -9.63
CA LYS A 250 -20.21 2.59 -10.89
C LYS A 250 -20.73 1.22 -11.33
N GLU A 251 -19.87 0.18 -11.27
CA GLU A 251 -20.25 -1.18 -11.68
C GLU A 251 -21.21 -1.87 -10.70
N LEU A 252 -21.27 -1.41 -9.44
CA LEU A 252 -22.30 -1.79 -8.48
C LEU A 252 -23.64 -1.10 -8.74
N GLY A 253 -23.66 -0.01 -9.55
CA GLY A 253 -24.86 0.66 -9.99
C GLY A 253 -25.09 2.06 -9.43
N PHE A 254 -24.21 2.58 -8.56
CA PHE A 254 -24.32 3.96 -8.02
C PHE A 254 -24.14 4.98 -9.14
N LYS A 255 -25.15 5.87 -9.30
CA LYS A 255 -25.19 6.89 -10.36
C LYS A 255 -24.65 8.25 -9.88
N ASN A 256 -24.82 8.56 -8.61
CA ASN A 256 -24.49 9.86 -8.03
C ASN A 256 -23.17 9.79 -7.24
N VAL A 257 -22.07 9.56 -7.94
CA VAL A 257 -20.71 9.54 -7.36
C VAL A 257 -19.96 10.79 -7.83
N TYR A 258 -19.72 11.72 -6.93
CA TYR A 258 -19.02 12.98 -7.20
C TYR A 258 -17.62 12.95 -6.58
N VAL A 259 -16.61 13.15 -7.42
CA VAL A 259 -15.21 13.19 -6.96
C VAL A 259 -14.82 14.65 -6.71
N VAL A 260 -14.04 14.89 -5.64
CA VAL A 260 -13.48 16.21 -5.35
C VAL A 260 -12.52 16.61 -6.47
N PRO A 261 -12.86 17.62 -7.31
CA PRO A 261 -12.11 17.91 -8.53
C PRO A 261 -10.65 18.31 -8.28
N GLU A 262 -10.40 19.03 -7.17
CA GLU A 262 -9.07 19.50 -6.79
C GLU A 262 -8.15 18.35 -6.34
N GLN A 263 -8.72 17.23 -5.89
CA GLN A 263 -7.99 16.07 -5.36
C GLN A 263 -8.07 14.83 -6.27
N GLU A 264 -8.74 14.94 -7.41
CA GLU A 264 -8.94 13.82 -8.35
C GLU A 264 -7.65 13.38 -9.03
N LYS A 265 -6.84 14.36 -9.46
CA LYS A 265 -5.61 14.07 -10.20
C LYS A 265 -4.46 13.75 -9.24
N PRO A 266 -3.56 12.83 -9.64
CA PRO A 266 -2.31 12.62 -8.91
C PRO A 266 -1.56 13.93 -8.73
N ASP A 267 -1.13 14.20 -7.50
CA ASP A 267 -0.29 15.35 -7.16
C ASP A 267 0.76 14.86 -6.14
N PRO A 268 2.03 14.77 -6.55
CA PRO A 268 3.11 14.26 -5.69
C PRO A 268 3.41 15.16 -4.48
N ASP A 269 2.95 16.40 -4.50
CA ASP A 269 3.16 17.39 -3.45
C ASP A 269 1.97 17.54 -2.51
N PHE A 270 0.84 16.87 -2.81
CA PHE A 270 -0.40 16.97 -2.05
C PHE A 270 -0.82 18.39 -1.73
N THR A 271 -0.73 19.29 -2.71
CA THR A 271 -0.85 20.77 -2.55
C THR A 271 -2.15 21.25 -1.91
N THR A 272 -3.19 20.41 -1.89
CA THR A 272 -4.48 20.70 -1.24
C THR A 272 -4.54 20.25 0.22
N LEU A 273 -3.48 19.63 0.76
CA LEU A 273 -3.43 18.96 2.05
C LEU A 273 -2.11 19.31 2.78
N GLU A 274 -2.12 19.23 4.09
CA GLU A 274 -0.89 19.24 4.88
C GLU A 274 -0.19 17.86 4.76
N TYR A 275 -0.98 16.79 4.88
CA TYR A 275 -0.60 15.41 4.55
C TYR A 275 -1.86 14.58 4.24
N PRO A 276 -1.75 13.55 3.39
CA PRO A 276 -2.91 12.85 2.83
C PRO A 276 -3.43 11.72 3.74
N ASN A 277 -3.83 12.06 4.98
CA ASN A 277 -4.35 11.09 5.94
C ASN A 277 -5.88 11.19 6.03
N PRO A 278 -6.65 10.14 5.67
CA PRO A 278 -8.10 10.13 5.76
C PRO A 278 -8.63 10.05 7.20
N GLU A 279 -7.78 9.97 8.21
CA GLU A 279 -8.17 10.11 9.62
C GLU A 279 -8.12 11.57 10.08
N ASP A 280 -7.42 12.46 9.34
CA ASP A 280 -7.39 13.88 9.65
C ASP A 280 -8.65 14.58 9.13
N PRO A 281 -9.44 15.22 10.01
CA PRO A 281 -10.60 16.01 9.58
C PRO A 281 -10.28 17.09 8.56
N LYS A 282 -9.07 17.68 8.56
CA LYS A 282 -8.63 18.69 7.59
C LYS A 282 -8.61 18.13 6.15
N ALA A 283 -8.31 16.86 5.97
CA ALA A 283 -8.31 16.21 4.66
C ALA A 283 -9.70 16.19 3.99
N PHE A 284 -10.76 16.30 4.78
CA PHE A 284 -12.14 16.33 4.31
C PHE A 284 -12.68 17.71 3.98
N THR A 285 -11.91 18.79 4.17
CA THR A 285 -12.40 20.18 3.98
C THR A 285 -13.07 20.39 2.63
N LEU A 286 -12.43 19.97 1.54
CA LEU A 286 -12.99 20.10 0.18
C LEU A 286 -14.15 19.13 -0.07
N ALA A 287 -14.03 17.91 0.44
CA ALA A 287 -15.07 16.91 0.31
C ALA A 287 -16.35 17.28 1.06
N LEU A 288 -16.24 17.85 2.26
CA LEU A 288 -17.38 18.39 3.02
C LEU A 288 -18.08 19.55 2.31
N LYS A 289 -17.30 20.43 1.67
CA LYS A 289 -17.87 21.51 0.85
C LYS A 289 -18.68 20.94 -0.31
N LEU A 290 -18.09 20.03 -1.09
CA LEU A 290 -18.77 19.40 -2.22
C LEU A 290 -19.98 18.57 -1.77
N ALA A 291 -19.91 17.90 -0.63
CA ALA A 291 -21.00 17.12 -0.07
C ALA A 291 -22.21 17.98 0.29
N LYS A 292 -21.99 19.19 0.86
CA LYS A 292 -23.05 20.16 1.11
C LYS A 292 -23.69 20.66 -0.20
N GLU A 293 -22.90 20.92 -1.24
CA GLU A 293 -23.40 21.34 -2.55
C GLU A 293 -24.24 20.26 -3.25
N LYS A 294 -23.81 18.99 -3.13
CA LYS A 294 -24.48 17.83 -3.75
C LYS A 294 -25.53 17.19 -2.87
N ASN A 295 -25.68 17.66 -1.63
CA ASN A 295 -26.55 17.05 -0.63
C ASN A 295 -26.24 15.55 -0.44
N ALA A 296 -24.94 15.20 -0.34
CA ALA A 296 -24.50 13.82 -0.31
C ALA A 296 -24.93 13.08 0.98
N ASP A 297 -25.17 11.78 0.86
CA ASP A 297 -25.51 10.92 2.00
C ASP A 297 -24.24 10.46 2.75
N ILE A 298 -23.16 10.25 1.99
CA ILE A 298 -21.89 9.76 2.54
C ILE A 298 -20.69 10.41 1.82
N ILE A 299 -19.61 10.57 2.57
CA ILE A 299 -18.30 11.00 2.04
C ILE A 299 -17.30 9.90 2.33
N LEU A 300 -16.54 9.52 1.32
CA LEU A 300 -15.48 8.51 1.40
C LEU A 300 -14.14 9.16 1.02
N ALA A 301 -13.08 8.83 1.75
CA ALA A 301 -11.72 9.23 1.42
C ALA A 301 -10.78 8.04 1.53
N THR A 302 -9.83 7.92 0.60
CA THR A 302 -8.72 6.95 0.68
C THR A 302 -7.39 7.67 0.70
N ASP A 303 -6.40 7.12 1.40
CA ASP A 303 -5.03 7.61 1.37
C ASP A 303 -4.31 7.30 0.04
N PRO A 304 -3.09 7.79 -0.20
CA PRO A 304 -2.43 7.68 -1.50
C PRO A 304 -2.27 6.26 -2.05
N ASP A 305 -2.04 5.26 -1.22
CA ASP A 305 -1.95 3.85 -1.63
C ASP A 305 -3.24 3.05 -1.37
N ALA A 306 -4.30 3.75 -0.94
CA ALA A 306 -5.68 3.27 -0.79
C ALA A 306 -5.82 1.99 0.04
N ASP A 307 -5.02 1.87 1.10
CA ASP A 307 -5.14 0.83 2.12
C ASP A 307 -5.92 1.30 3.37
N ARG A 308 -6.31 2.60 3.41
CA ARG A 308 -7.12 3.22 4.47
C ARG A 308 -8.39 3.84 3.92
N LEU A 309 -9.42 3.91 4.76
CA LEU A 309 -10.71 4.51 4.46
C LEU A 309 -11.15 5.47 5.57
N GLY A 310 -11.41 6.71 5.22
CA GLY A 310 -12.10 7.68 6.06
C GLY A 310 -13.54 7.88 5.60
N VAL A 311 -14.44 8.08 6.56
CA VAL A 311 -15.90 8.14 6.31
C VAL A 311 -16.53 9.28 7.07
N TYR A 312 -17.40 10.04 6.38
CA TYR A 312 -18.39 10.92 6.97
C TYR A 312 -19.77 10.53 6.45
N ALA A 313 -20.78 10.54 7.32
CA ALA A 313 -22.16 10.32 6.92
C ALA A 313 -23.02 11.52 7.33
N LYS A 314 -24.07 11.76 6.56
CA LYS A 314 -25.04 12.81 6.87
C LYS A 314 -26.00 12.30 7.95
N ASP A 315 -26.07 12.99 9.08
CA ASP A 315 -27.08 12.72 10.11
C ASP A 315 -28.46 13.14 9.59
N SER A 316 -29.36 12.19 9.47
CA SER A 316 -30.71 12.42 8.96
C SER A 316 -31.59 13.32 9.85
N LYS A 317 -31.22 13.51 11.12
CA LYS A 317 -31.96 14.36 12.07
C LYS A 317 -31.50 15.81 12.04
N THR A 318 -30.19 16.02 11.96
CA THR A 318 -29.59 17.36 12.04
C THR A 318 -29.24 17.93 10.65
N GLY A 319 -29.03 17.05 9.66
CA GLY A 319 -28.51 17.40 8.33
C GLY A 319 -26.99 17.65 8.32
N GLU A 320 -26.32 17.54 9.46
CA GLU A 320 -24.87 17.74 9.57
C GLU A 320 -24.09 16.48 9.19
N TYR A 321 -22.84 16.65 8.76
CA TYR A 321 -21.93 15.55 8.46
C TYR A 321 -21.13 15.17 9.71
N VAL A 322 -21.20 13.88 10.08
CA VAL A 322 -20.52 13.31 11.24
C VAL A 322 -19.43 12.37 10.78
N SER A 323 -18.22 12.52 11.33
CA SER A 323 -17.10 11.62 11.05
C SER A 323 -17.27 10.29 11.77
N PHE A 324 -16.87 9.23 11.09
CA PHE A 324 -16.73 7.90 11.68
C PHE A 324 -15.25 7.57 11.83
N THR A 325 -14.80 7.26 13.02
CA THR A 325 -13.45 6.74 13.23
C THR A 325 -13.28 5.39 12.55
N GLY A 326 -12.04 4.97 12.28
CA GLY A 326 -11.78 3.64 11.71
C GLY A 326 -12.39 2.51 12.57
N ASN A 327 -12.35 2.65 13.89
CA ASN A 327 -13.02 1.71 14.79
C ASN A 327 -14.55 1.68 14.61
N MET A 328 -15.20 2.84 14.49
CA MET A 328 -16.64 2.91 14.26
C MET A 328 -17.03 2.29 12.92
N SER A 329 -16.36 2.67 11.87
CA SER A 329 -16.58 2.13 10.50
C SER A 329 -16.34 0.62 10.47
N GLY A 330 -15.24 0.16 11.08
CA GLY A 330 -14.89 -1.25 11.12
C GLY A 330 -15.93 -2.09 11.86
N MET A 331 -16.46 -1.59 13.00
CA MET A 331 -17.50 -2.33 13.75
C MET A 331 -18.82 -2.37 13.00
N LEU A 332 -19.23 -1.29 12.33
CA LEU A 332 -20.44 -1.28 11.50
C LEU A 332 -20.32 -2.27 10.34
N ILE A 333 -19.15 -2.32 9.68
CA ILE A 333 -18.89 -3.27 8.59
C ILE A 333 -18.88 -4.71 9.12
N ALA A 334 -18.21 -4.98 10.26
CA ALA A 334 -18.15 -6.30 10.87
C ALA A 334 -19.55 -6.80 11.25
N GLU A 335 -20.35 -5.97 11.92
CA GLU A 335 -21.74 -6.29 12.30
C GLU A 335 -22.59 -6.59 11.08
N TYR A 336 -22.56 -5.71 10.08
CA TYR A 336 -23.28 -5.90 8.84
C TYR A 336 -22.88 -7.21 8.12
N LEU A 337 -21.59 -7.45 7.98
CA LEU A 337 -21.06 -8.61 7.28
C LEU A 337 -21.43 -9.92 7.97
N LEU A 338 -21.23 -10.00 9.29
CA LEU A 338 -21.51 -11.22 10.05
C LEU A 338 -23.01 -11.49 10.16
N SER A 339 -23.85 -10.44 10.37
CA SER A 339 -25.31 -10.58 10.41
C SER A 339 -25.84 -11.10 9.08
N GLN A 340 -25.41 -10.51 7.98
CA GLN A 340 -25.89 -10.90 6.64
C GLN A 340 -25.40 -12.30 6.24
N ARG A 341 -24.17 -12.67 6.59
CA ARG A 341 -23.69 -14.04 6.37
C ARG A 341 -24.47 -15.05 7.19
N ARG A 342 -24.80 -14.72 8.46
CA ARG A 342 -25.66 -15.57 9.31
C ARG A 342 -27.06 -15.75 8.70
N GLU A 343 -27.70 -14.65 8.28
CA GLU A 343 -29.03 -14.69 7.65
C GLU A 343 -29.04 -15.49 6.35
N ASN A 344 -28.01 -15.36 5.53
CA ASN A 344 -27.86 -16.06 4.26
C ASN A 344 -27.33 -17.50 4.42
N GLY A 345 -27.01 -17.94 5.63
CA GLY A 345 -26.47 -19.28 5.89
C GLY A 345 -25.05 -19.50 5.34
N THR A 346 -24.29 -18.41 5.11
CA THR A 346 -22.93 -18.45 4.56
C THR A 346 -21.84 -18.13 5.60
N LEU A 347 -22.24 -17.87 6.87
CA LEU A 347 -21.31 -17.70 7.97
C LEU A 347 -20.66 -19.06 8.32
N HIS A 348 -19.35 -19.14 8.30
CA HIS A 348 -18.64 -20.38 8.59
C HIS A 348 -18.77 -20.77 10.07
N LYS A 349 -18.95 -22.06 10.36
CA LYS A 349 -19.05 -22.58 11.74
C LYS A 349 -17.75 -22.38 12.54
N ASN A 350 -16.61 -22.34 11.87
CA ASN A 350 -15.28 -22.08 12.40
C ASN A 350 -14.76 -20.71 11.92
N GLY A 351 -15.64 -19.73 11.70
CA GLY A 351 -15.27 -18.40 11.26
C GLY A 351 -14.34 -17.68 12.24
N ALA A 352 -13.41 -16.91 11.74
CA ALA A 352 -12.50 -16.07 12.52
C ALA A 352 -12.55 -14.59 12.11
N PHE A 353 -12.58 -13.73 13.13
CA PHE A 353 -12.43 -12.30 13.04
C PHE A 353 -11.06 -11.91 13.62
N VAL A 354 -10.20 -11.27 12.84
CA VAL A 354 -8.86 -10.86 13.25
C VAL A 354 -8.84 -9.36 13.50
N LYS A 355 -8.35 -8.91 14.66
CA LYS A 355 -8.17 -7.48 14.96
C LYS A 355 -6.76 -7.20 15.50
N THR A 356 -6.32 -5.96 15.40
CA THR A 356 -5.09 -5.53 16.06
C THR A 356 -5.35 -5.13 17.52
N ILE A 357 -4.32 -5.19 18.37
CA ILE A 357 -4.40 -4.86 19.81
C ILE A 357 -4.88 -3.43 20.08
N VAL A 358 -4.68 -2.51 19.13
CA VAL A 358 -5.13 -1.11 19.24
C VAL A 358 -6.57 -0.89 18.74
N SER A 359 -7.20 -1.93 18.17
CA SER A 359 -8.58 -1.87 17.73
C SER A 359 -9.55 -2.04 18.89
N THR A 360 -10.76 -1.51 18.74
CA THR A 360 -11.78 -1.48 19.81
C THR A 360 -12.16 -2.86 20.33
N ASN A 361 -12.41 -2.95 21.65
CA ASN A 361 -12.95 -4.15 22.30
C ASN A 361 -14.44 -4.40 22.00
N MET A 362 -15.14 -3.52 21.29
CA MET A 362 -16.47 -3.82 20.78
C MET A 362 -16.48 -5.04 19.85
N ALA A 363 -15.35 -5.34 19.21
CA ALA A 363 -15.15 -6.54 18.42
C ALA A 363 -15.39 -7.84 19.23
N ASP A 364 -15.10 -7.85 20.55
CA ASP A 364 -15.33 -9.00 21.42
C ASP A 364 -16.83 -9.32 21.53
N ALA A 365 -17.65 -8.28 21.70
CA ALA A 365 -19.11 -8.43 21.78
C ALA A 365 -19.71 -8.92 20.47
N ILE A 366 -19.27 -8.34 19.33
CA ILE A 366 -19.72 -8.76 17.99
C ILE A 366 -19.30 -10.21 17.71
N ALA A 367 -18.05 -10.56 17.95
CA ALA A 367 -17.57 -11.92 17.73
C ALA A 367 -18.33 -12.96 18.57
N ALA A 368 -18.62 -12.62 19.84
CA ALA A 368 -19.42 -13.46 20.73
C ALA A 368 -20.88 -13.64 20.25
N GLU A 369 -21.53 -12.57 19.78
CA GLU A 369 -22.90 -12.62 19.25
C GLU A 369 -23.02 -13.57 18.05
N TYR A 370 -22.01 -13.57 17.17
CA TYR A 370 -22.02 -14.40 15.95
C TYR A 370 -21.33 -15.75 16.13
N ASN A 371 -20.81 -16.05 17.33
CA ASN A 371 -20.03 -17.25 17.63
C ASN A 371 -18.82 -17.42 16.68
N VAL A 372 -18.16 -16.30 16.38
CA VAL A 372 -16.95 -16.24 15.56
C VAL A 372 -15.72 -16.13 16.45
N LYS A 373 -14.63 -16.82 16.12
CA LYS A 373 -13.40 -16.75 16.90
C LYS A 373 -12.74 -15.39 16.72
N LEU A 374 -12.61 -14.61 17.80
CA LEU A 374 -11.79 -13.41 17.79
C LEU A 374 -10.32 -13.75 18.01
N ILE A 375 -9.47 -13.22 17.13
CA ILE A 375 -8.01 -13.36 17.19
C ILE A 375 -7.40 -11.97 17.21
N GLU A 376 -6.58 -11.70 18.23
CA GLU A 376 -5.91 -10.43 18.43
C GLU A 376 -4.44 -10.55 18.04
N VAL A 377 -3.96 -9.60 17.20
CA VAL A 377 -2.58 -9.57 16.70
C VAL A 377 -1.93 -8.21 16.98
N LEU A 378 -0.62 -8.13 16.81
CA LEU A 378 0.12 -6.86 16.86
C LEU A 378 -0.32 -5.92 15.73
N THR A 379 -0.06 -4.62 15.93
CA THR A 379 -0.38 -3.60 14.93
C THR A 379 0.45 -3.81 13.64
N GLY A 380 -0.24 -3.91 12.53
CA GLY A 380 0.35 -4.08 11.20
C GLY A 380 -0.40 -5.13 10.37
N PHE A 381 -0.72 -4.77 9.12
CA PHE A 381 -1.49 -5.64 8.23
C PHE A 381 -0.79 -6.99 7.98
N LYS A 382 0.54 -7.02 8.09
CA LYS A 382 1.36 -8.23 7.99
C LYS A 382 0.98 -9.32 9.00
N PHE A 383 0.65 -8.95 10.23
CA PHE A 383 0.24 -9.92 11.27
C PHE A 383 -1.16 -10.49 11.02
N ILE A 384 -2.04 -9.70 10.40
CA ILE A 384 -3.35 -10.18 9.92
C ILE A 384 -3.14 -11.15 8.77
N GLY A 385 -2.32 -10.80 7.79
CA GLY A 385 -1.98 -11.66 6.65
C GLY A 385 -1.35 -12.99 7.09
N GLU A 386 -0.48 -12.96 8.09
CA GLU A 386 0.11 -14.17 8.69
C GLU A 386 -0.96 -15.10 9.27
N GLN A 387 -1.98 -14.57 9.97
CA GLN A 387 -3.08 -15.38 10.49
C GLN A 387 -3.92 -15.98 9.37
N ILE A 388 -4.24 -15.21 8.33
CA ILE A 388 -4.99 -15.71 7.17
C ILE A 388 -4.22 -16.86 6.51
N LYS A 389 -2.92 -16.72 6.32
CA LYS A 389 -2.05 -17.77 5.79
C LYS A 389 -2.06 -19.02 6.65
N LEU A 390 -1.99 -18.88 7.98
CA LEU A 390 -2.07 -20.00 8.91
C LEU A 390 -3.41 -20.73 8.78
N PHE A 391 -4.52 -20.01 8.61
CA PHE A 391 -5.83 -20.63 8.38
C PHE A 391 -5.88 -21.42 7.08
N GLU A 392 -5.34 -20.87 5.99
CA GLU A 392 -5.24 -21.55 4.69
C GLU A 392 -4.39 -22.83 4.78
N GLN A 393 -3.31 -22.81 5.58
CA GLN A 393 -2.39 -23.96 5.72
C GLN A 393 -2.93 -25.07 6.60
N ASN A 394 -3.61 -24.74 7.72
CA ASN A 394 -4.00 -25.73 8.73
C ASN A 394 -5.50 -26.04 8.77
N GLY A 395 -6.33 -25.27 8.05
CA GLY A 395 -7.78 -25.43 8.02
C GLY A 395 -8.48 -25.23 9.35
N THR A 396 -7.82 -24.59 10.31
CA THR A 396 -8.38 -24.41 11.68
C THR A 396 -9.56 -23.46 11.67
N TYR A 397 -9.46 -22.37 10.93
CA TYR A 397 -10.47 -21.34 10.85
C TYR A 397 -10.71 -20.89 9.41
N GLU A 398 -11.90 -20.37 9.14
CA GLU A 398 -12.24 -19.65 7.90
C GLU A 398 -12.23 -18.13 8.18
N TYR A 399 -11.56 -17.38 7.34
CA TYR A 399 -11.46 -15.92 7.48
C TYR A 399 -12.80 -15.25 7.18
N GLU A 400 -13.33 -14.49 8.14
CA GLU A 400 -14.57 -13.73 7.96
C GLU A 400 -14.29 -12.24 7.77
N PHE A 401 -13.50 -11.62 8.64
CA PHE A 401 -13.25 -10.19 8.63
C PHE A 401 -11.95 -9.85 9.37
N CYS A 402 -11.37 -8.69 9.06
CA CYS A 402 -10.31 -8.12 9.89
C CYS A 402 -10.49 -6.62 10.09
N LEU A 403 -9.92 -6.11 11.17
CA LEU A 403 -9.83 -4.70 11.49
C LEU A 403 -8.41 -4.33 11.88
N LEU A 404 -7.84 -3.41 11.11
CA LEU A 404 -6.63 -2.69 11.46
C LEU A 404 -6.99 -1.23 11.69
N TYR A 405 -6.92 -0.78 12.93
CA TYR A 405 -6.94 0.64 13.28
C TYR A 405 -5.52 1.04 13.69
N THR A 406 -5.02 2.09 13.10
CA THR A 406 -3.74 2.70 13.50
C THR A 406 -4.06 4.09 14.00
N SER A 407 -4.10 4.28 15.32
CA SER A 407 -3.94 5.63 15.86
C SER A 407 -2.49 6.04 15.62
N ASP A 408 -2.26 7.21 15.02
CA ASP A 408 -0.97 7.84 15.06
C ASP A 408 -0.73 8.25 16.52
N ALA A 409 -0.04 7.38 17.24
CA ALA A 409 0.51 7.68 18.55
C ALA A 409 1.97 8.07 18.40
#